data_d7a92b7bbc8dd8a19e9525ca753d5612
#
_entry.id   d7a92b7bbc8dd8a19e9525ca753d5612
#
_cell.length_a   1.000
_cell.length_b   1.000
_cell.length_c   1.000
_cell.angle_alpha   90.00
_cell.angle_beta   90.00
_cell.angle_gamma   90.00
#
_symmetry.space_group_name_H-M   'P 1'
#
loop_
_entity.id
_entity.type
_entity.pdbx_description
1 polymer ?
#
loop_
_entity_poly.entity_id
_entity_poly.type
_entity_poly.pdbx_seq_one_letter_code
_entity_poly.pdbx_strand_id
1 'polypeptide(L)'
;MQAQILAPAAVLIAWSIVMLFWIMFVRFPAMKALGGGLSKAKPGGRGQDLEGRVPDRAVWPAHNYTHLMEQPTIFYPAVIILAIMGAAAGDVLAAWIYVGLRIAHSIWQATVNTLPVRFTLFLLASFALIYLAVRAVVATVFHDPTVLV
;
A
#
# COMPACT_ATOMS: atom_id res chain seq x y z
N MET A 1 -6.06 -6.76 22.27
CA MET A 1 -5.03 -6.76 21.21
C MET A 1 -5.59 -6.98 19.82
N GLN A 2 -6.71 -7.70 19.63
CA GLN A 2 -7.30 -7.92 18.29
C GLN A 2 -7.61 -6.60 17.55
N ALA A 3 -8.29 -5.65 18.18
CA ALA A 3 -8.56 -4.34 17.55
C ALA A 3 -7.28 -3.53 17.28
N GLN A 4 -6.26 -3.67 18.10
CA GLN A 4 -5.01 -2.92 17.98
C GLN A 4 -4.20 -3.33 16.73
N ILE A 5 -4.19 -4.61 16.36
CA ILE A 5 -3.48 -5.05 15.15
C ILE A 5 -4.24 -4.70 13.87
N LEU A 6 -5.57 -4.51 13.94
CA LEU A 6 -6.37 -4.08 12.79
C LEU A 6 -6.24 -2.58 12.50
N ALA A 7 -5.90 -1.77 13.50
CA ALA A 7 -5.77 -0.32 13.33
C ALA A 7 -4.75 0.09 12.24
N PRO A 8 -3.51 -0.45 12.19
CA PRO A 8 -2.58 -0.15 11.09
C PRO A 8 -3.16 -0.50 9.72
N ALA A 9 -3.88 -1.62 9.58
CA ALA A 9 -4.53 -1.98 8.32
C ALA A 9 -5.59 -0.95 7.91
N ALA A 10 -6.44 -0.51 8.84
CA ALA A 10 -7.42 0.53 8.58
C ALA A 10 -6.77 1.86 8.16
N VAL A 11 -5.66 2.24 8.79
CA VAL A 11 -4.88 3.44 8.40
C VAL A 11 -4.34 3.31 6.98
N LEU A 12 -3.82 2.14 6.58
CA LEU A 12 -3.30 1.94 5.23
C LEU A 12 -4.41 1.94 4.18
N ILE A 13 -5.60 1.42 4.50
CA ILE A 13 -6.79 1.53 3.64
C ILE A 13 -7.16 3.00 3.44
N ALA A 14 -7.25 3.78 4.52
CA ALA A 14 -7.55 5.20 4.45
C ALA A 14 -6.51 5.96 3.61
N TRP A 15 -5.21 5.64 3.79
CA TRP A 15 -4.14 6.19 2.97
C TRP A 15 -4.31 5.86 1.49
N SER A 16 -4.69 4.63 1.15
CA SER A 16 -4.93 4.24 -0.25
C SER A 16 -6.06 5.05 -0.89
N ILE A 17 -7.11 5.38 -0.12
CA ILE A 17 -8.18 6.27 -0.58
C ILE A 17 -7.66 7.71 -0.79
N VAL A 18 -6.82 8.22 0.12
CA VAL A 18 -6.16 9.53 -0.07
C VAL A 18 -5.37 9.55 -1.37
N MET A 19 -4.61 8.50 -1.68
CA MET A 19 -3.84 8.40 -2.92
C MET A 19 -4.74 8.32 -4.16
N LEU A 20 -5.90 7.69 -4.08
CA LEU A 20 -6.89 7.68 -5.17
C LEU A 20 -7.36 9.10 -5.50
N PHE A 21 -7.71 9.91 -4.49
CA PHE A 21 -8.05 11.32 -4.70
C PHE A 21 -6.86 12.11 -5.23
N TRP A 22 -5.65 11.88 -4.71
CA TRP A 22 -4.44 12.57 -5.20
C TRP A 22 -4.23 12.34 -6.71
N ILE A 23 -4.38 11.11 -7.19
CA ILE A 23 -4.33 10.80 -8.63
C ILE A 23 -5.30 11.68 -9.41
N MET A 24 -6.56 11.76 -8.96
CA MET A 24 -7.58 12.55 -9.67
C MET A 24 -7.21 14.03 -9.73
N PHE A 25 -6.78 14.61 -8.59
CA PHE A 25 -6.40 16.02 -8.52
C PHE A 25 -5.20 16.39 -9.40
N VAL A 26 -4.25 15.48 -9.61
CA VAL A 26 -3.05 15.74 -10.41
C VAL A 26 -3.29 15.37 -11.88
N ARG A 27 -4.01 14.30 -12.15
CA ARG A 27 -4.16 13.75 -13.49
C ARG A 27 -5.20 14.49 -14.34
N PHE A 28 -6.33 14.92 -13.76
CA PHE A 28 -7.36 15.63 -14.52
C PHE A 28 -6.88 16.96 -15.10
N PRO A 29 -6.20 17.86 -14.35
CA PRO A 29 -5.63 19.06 -14.95
C PRO A 29 -4.61 18.76 -16.04
N ALA A 30 -3.75 17.75 -15.86
CA ALA A 30 -2.75 17.37 -16.84
C ALA A 30 -3.38 16.84 -18.15
N MET A 31 -4.44 16.05 -18.06
CA MET A 31 -5.20 15.57 -19.21
C MET A 31 -5.93 16.73 -19.92
N LYS A 32 -6.48 17.68 -19.16
CA LYS A 32 -7.15 18.87 -19.74
C LYS A 32 -6.16 19.71 -20.52
N ALA A 33 -4.94 19.87 -20.05
CA ALA A 33 -3.87 20.60 -20.72
C ALA A 33 -3.45 19.97 -22.07
N LEU A 34 -3.67 18.67 -22.27
CA LEU A 34 -3.46 18.00 -23.57
C LEU A 34 -4.54 18.29 -24.63
N GLY A 35 -5.51 19.17 -24.32
CA GLY A 35 -6.49 19.66 -25.29
C GLY A 35 -7.73 18.77 -25.49
N GLY A 36 -8.05 17.87 -24.54
CA GLY A 36 -9.24 17.03 -24.73
C GLY A 36 -9.92 16.49 -23.48
N GLY A 37 -9.22 16.39 -22.37
CA GLY A 37 -9.76 15.77 -21.17
C GLY A 37 -10.31 14.36 -21.41
N LEU A 38 -11.24 13.93 -20.56
CA LEU A 38 -11.87 12.60 -20.64
C LEU A 38 -12.76 12.42 -21.87
N SER A 39 -13.34 13.48 -22.41
CA SER A 39 -14.26 13.41 -23.56
C SER A 39 -13.60 12.98 -24.87
N LYS A 40 -12.28 13.14 -24.96
CA LYS A 40 -11.48 12.71 -26.15
C LYS A 40 -10.64 11.45 -25.90
N ALA A 41 -10.82 10.79 -24.77
CA ALA A 41 -10.14 9.56 -24.48
C ALA A 41 -10.64 8.45 -25.43
N LYS A 42 -9.72 7.64 -25.96
CA LYS A 42 -10.08 6.48 -26.79
C LYS A 42 -10.85 5.46 -25.95
N PRO A 43 -11.88 4.80 -26.50
CA PRO A 43 -12.49 3.63 -25.86
C PRO A 43 -11.41 2.59 -25.52
N GLY A 44 -11.41 2.06 -24.30
CA GLY A 44 -10.41 1.10 -23.85
C GLY A 44 -9.05 1.71 -23.46
N GLY A 45 -8.89 3.05 -23.51
CA GLY A 45 -7.68 3.74 -23.07
C GLY A 45 -7.37 3.48 -21.61
N ARG A 46 -6.08 3.30 -21.28
CA ARG A 46 -5.58 3.04 -19.92
C ARG A 46 -4.88 4.27 -19.36
N GLY A 47 -4.80 4.33 -18.03
CA GLY A 47 -4.05 5.39 -17.35
C GLY A 47 -2.55 5.42 -17.72
N GLN A 48 -1.98 4.27 -18.09
CA GLN A 48 -0.59 4.14 -18.56
C GLN A 48 -0.36 4.81 -19.92
N ASP A 49 -1.39 4.95 -20.77
CA ASP A 49 -1.29 5.61 -22.09
C ASP A 49 -0.97 7.11 -21.98
N LEU A 50 -1.00 7.65 -20.75
CA LEU A 50 -0.61 9.03 -20.47
C LEU A 50 0.90 9.19 -20.22
N GLU A 51 1.63 8.10 -20.04
CA GLU A 51 3.07 8.13 -19.84
C GLU A 51 3.78 8.73 -21.07
N GLY A 52 4.72 9.64 -20.82
CA GLY A 52 5.39 10.39 -21.89
C GLY A 52 4.53 11.47 -22.58
N ARG A 53 3.23 11.59 -22.25
CA ARG A 53 2.32 12.60 -22.81
C ARG A 53 1.97 13.71 -21.82
N VAL A 54 2.06 13.41 -20.53
CA VAL A 54 1.88 14.39 -19.43
C VAL A 54 3.18 14.47 -18.63
N PRO A 55 3.39 15.52 -17.82
CA PRO A 55 4.55 15.59 -16.95
C PRO A 55 4.63 14.39 -16.01
N ASP A 56 5.83 13.86 -15.76
CA ASP A 56 6.08 12.68 -14.92
C ASP A 56 5.41 12.77 -13.55
N ARG A 57 5.43 13.96 -12.91
CA ARG A 57 4.77 14.21 -11.63
C ARG A 57 3.25 13.97 -11.65
N ALA A 58 2.61 13.98 -12.81
CA ALA A 58 1.20 13.66 -12.97
C ALA A 58 0.96 12.14 -13.06
N VAL A 59 2.00 11.35 -13.31
CA VAL A 59 1.94 9.88 -13.46
C VAL A 59 2.37 9.19 -12.17
N TRP A 60 3.36 9.71 -11.44
CA TRP A 60 3.91 9.09 -10.24
C TRP A 60 2.89 8.69 -9.16
N PRO A 61 1.85 9.51 -8.85
CA PRO A 61 0.82 9.09 -7.89
C PRO A 61 0.06 7.85 -8.32
N ALA A 62 -0.15 7.65 -9.63
CA ALA A 62 -0.81 6.45 -10.15
C ALA A 62 0.10 5.21 -10.05
N HIS A 63 1.39 5.33 -10.36
CA HIS A 63 2.36 4.26 -10.16
C HIS A 63 2.42 3.86 -8.68
N ASN A 64 2.41 4.85 -7.79
CA ASN A 64 2.38 4.58 -6.36
C ASN A 64 1.08 3.88 -5.93
N TYR A 65 -0.07 4.28 -6.45
CA TYR A 65 -1.34 3.62 -6.14
C TYR A 65 -1.32 2.15 -6.60
N THR A 66 -0.81 1.85 -7.79
CA THR A 66 -0.62 0.47 -8.26
C THR A 66 0.27 -0.31 -7.28
N HIS A 67 1.36 0.29 -6.84
CA HIS A 67 2.28 -0.32 -5.88
C HIS A 67 1.66 -0.54 -4.48
N LEU A 68 0.67 0.29 -4.09
CA LEU A 68 -0.14 0.07 -2.89
C LEU A 68 -1.14 -1.09 -3.04
N MET A 69 -1.45 -1.51 -4.25
CA MET A 69 -2.31 -2.67 -4.51
C MET A 69 -1.53 -3.98 -4.70
N GLU A 70 -0.21 -3.95 -4.65
CA GLU A 70 0.66 -5.13 -4.77
C GLU A 70 0.96 -5.74 -3.40
N GLN A 71 2.01 -5.29 -2.73
CA GLN A 71 2.48 -5.86 -1.46
C GLN A 71 1.45 -5.79 -0.31
N PRO A 72 0.67 -4.72 -0.13
CA PRO A 72 -0.36 -4.65 0.90
C PRO A 72 -1.45 -5.73 0.79
N THR A 73 -1.66 -6.32 -0.39
CA THR A 73 -2.59 -7.45 -0.54
C THR A 73 -2.18 -8.69 0.27
N ILE A 74 -0.89 -8.81 0.63
CA ILE A 74 -0.37 -9.84 1.53
C ILE A 74 -0.48 -9.39 2.99
N PHE A 75 -0.29 -8.10 3.25
CA PHE A 75 -0.33 -7.53 4.59
C PHE A 75 -1.72 -7.65 5.23
N TYR A 76 -2.78 -7.30 4.51
CA TYR A 76 -4.14 -7.32 5.05
C TYR A 76 -4.55 -8.72 5.56
N PRO A 77 -4.44 -9.80 4.79
CA PRO A 77 -4.78 -11.14 5.27
C PRO A 77 -3.87 -11.60 6.41
N ALA A 78 -2.57 -11.28 6.40
CA ALA A 78 -1.67 -11.63 7.50
C ALA A 78 -2.12 -10.99 8.82
N VAL A 79 -2.49 -9.71 8.79
CA VAL A 79 -3.01 -8.97 9.97
C VAL A 79 -4.35 -9.55 10.44
N ILE A 80 -5.25 -9.91 9.51
CA ILE A 80 -6.55 -10.52 9.85
C ILE A 80 -6.34 -11.89 10.50
N ILE A 81 -5.47 -12.73 9.96
CA ILE A 81 -5.13 -14.03 10.53
C ILE A 81 -4.61 -13.85 11.97
N LEU A 82 -3.66 -12.95 12.18
CA LEU A 82 -3.11 -12.70 13.52
C LEU A 82 -4.16 -12.12 14.48
N ALA A 83 -5.10 -11.29 13.99
CA ALA A 83 -6.20 -10.80 14.81
C ALA A 83 -7.10 -11.93 15.30
N ILE A 84 -7.38 -12.92 14.45
CA ILE A 84 -8.21 -14.09 14.79
C ILE A 84 -7.47 -15.05 15.72
N MET A 85 -6.18 -15.30 15.45
CA MET A 85 -5.37 -16.28 16.17
C MET A 85 -4.76 -15.76 17.48
N GLY A 86 -4.94 -14.49 17.80
CA GLY A 86 -4.37 -13.88 19.01
C GLY A 86 -3.04 -13.18 18.74
N ALA A 87 -3.11 -11.92 18.33
CA ALA A 87 -1.93 -11.09 18.08
C ALA A 87 -1.14 -10.78 19.35
N ALA A 88 0.19 -10.87 19.27
CA ALA A 88 1.11 -10.42 20.30
C ALA A 88 1.44 -8.91 20.12
N ALA A 89 2.01 -8.28 21.16
CA ALA A 89 2.44 -6.88 21.10
C ALA A 89 3.48 -6.63 19.98
N GLY A 90 4.36 -7.60 19.74
CA GLY A 90 5.34 -7.53 18.63
C GLY A 90 4.69 -7.53 17.25
N ASP A 91 3.57 -8.23 17.08
CA ASP A 91 2.83 -8.27 15.81
C ASP A 91 2.18 -6.90 15.54
N VAL A 92 1.62 -6.26 16.58
CA VAL A 92 1.06 -4.91 16.49
C VAL A 92 2.14 -3.89 16.13
N LEU A 93 3.30 -3.97 16.78
CA LEU A 93 4.44 -3.08 16.49
C LEU A 93 4.93 -3.26 15.04
N ALA A 94 5.11 -4.50 14.59
CA ALA A 94 5.54 -4.80 13.22
C ALA A 94 4.53 -4.29 12.18
N ALA A 95 3.23 -4.40 12.46
CA ALA A 95 2.18 -3.87 11.59
C ALA A 95 2.25 -2.33 11.48
N TRP A 96 2.49 -1.62 12.58
CA TRP A 96 2.69 -0.16 12.56
C TRP A 96 3.98 0.25 11.83
N ILE A 97 5.09 -0.48 12.03
CA ILE A 97 6.34 -0.24 11.30
C ILE A 97 6.10 -0.42 9.79
N TYR A 98 5.43 -1.50 9.39
CA TYR A 98 5.08 -1.73 7.98
C TYR A 98 4.30 -0.56 7.40
N VAL A 99 3.21 -0.15 8.05
CA VAL A 99 2.33 0.92 7.55
C VAL A 99 3.06 2.26 7.51
N GLY A 100 3.83 2.61 8.54
CA GLY A 100 4.62 3.85 8.56
C GLY A 100 5.62 3.91 7.41
N LEU A 101 6.35 2.81 7.15
CA LEU A 101 7.30 2.72 6.03
C LEU A 101 6.59 2.75 4.67
N ARG A 102 5.42 2.12 4.55
CA ARG A 102 4.63 2.15 3.31
C ARG A 102 4.07 3.54 3.00
N ILE A 103 3.63 4.28 4.01
CA ILE A 103 3.19 5.66 3.83
C ILE A 103 4.37 6.57 3.45
N ALA A 104 5.51 6.44 4.13
CA ALA A 104 6.72 7.19 3.79
C ALA A 104 7.20 6.89 2.35
N HIS A 105 7.24 5.61 1.98
CA HIS A 105 7.53 5.17 0.61
C HIS A 105 6.54 5.79 -0.40
N SER A 106 5.25 5.76 -0.08
CA SER A 106 4.18 6.27 -0.92
C SER A 106 4.32 7.77 -1.19
N ILE A 107 4.55 8.57 -0.13
CA ILE A 107 4.80 10.01 -0.26
C ILE A 107 6.04 10.27 -1.13
N TRP A 108 7.14 9.55 -0.86
CA TRP A 108 8.39 9.70 -1.60
C TRP A 108 8.21 9.38 -3.09
N GLN A 109 7.54 8.27 -3.40
CA GLN A 109 7.28 7.87 -4.78
C GLN A 109 6.37 8.84 -5.52
N ALA A 110 5.37 9.42 -4.85
CA ALA A 110 4.45 10.37 -5.47
C ALA A 110 5.07 11.78 -5.68
N THR A 111 6.17 12.12 -4.98
CA THR A 111 6.72 13.50 -4.96
C THR A 111 8.14 13.61 -5.51
N VAL A 112 9.09 12.85 -4.97
CA VAL A 112 10.54 12.94 -5.27
C VAL A 112 10.98 11.81 -6.21
N ASN A 113 10.50 10.61 -5.95
CA ASN A 113 10.61 9.41 -6.78
C ASN A 113 12.04 8.92 -7.08
N THR A 114 13.04 9.25 -6.25
CA THR A 114 14.39 8.72 -6.42
C THR A 114 14.47 7.25 -6.01
N LEU A 115 15.07 6.43 -6.87
CA LEU A 115 15.10 4.97 -6.75
C LEU A 115 15.78 4.45 -5.46
N PRO A 116 16.95 4.97 -5.02
CA PRO A 116 17.62 4.41 -3.83
C PRO A 116 16.76 4.50 -2.57
N VAL A 117 16.12 5.65 -2.32
CA VAL A 117 15.28 5.86 -1.13
C VAL A 117 14.02 5.00 -1.20
N ARG A 118 13.37 4.93 -2.38
CA ARG A 118 12.22 4.05 -2.61
C ARG A 118 12.56 2.60 -2.31
N PHE A 119 13.68 2.11 -2.85
CA PHE A 119 14.13 0.74 -2.66
C PHE A 119 14.41 0.43 -1.19
N THR A 120 15.10 1.35 -0.48
CA THR A 120 15.39 1.18 0.95
C THR A 120 14.11 1.11 1.77
N LEU A 121 13.17 2.04 1.57
CA LEU A 121 11.89 2.04 2.30
C LEU A 121 11.06 0.79 2.00
N PHE A 122 11.05 0.35 0.72
CA PHE A 122 10.39 -0.89 0.32
C PHE A 122 11.02 -2.12 0.98
N LEU A 123 12.35 -2.20 1.02
CA LEU A 123 13.07 -3.32 1.63
C LEU A 123 12.80 -3.41 3.14
N LEU A 124 12.86 -2.27 3.85
CA LEU A 124 12.57 -2.23 5.28
C LEU A 124 11.12 -2.64 5.58
N ALA A 125 10.16 -2.15 4.79
CA ALA A 125 8.76 -2.56 4.91
C ALA A 125 8.60 -4.07 4.65
N SER A 126 9.33 -4.61 3.68
CA SER A 126 9.29 -6.05 3.36
C SER A 126 9.75 -6.92 4.51
N PHE A 127 10.76 -6.51 5.29
CA PHE A 127 11.16 -7.26 6.49
C PHE A 127 10.05 -7.31 7.54
N ALA A 128 9.37 -6.20 7.80
CA ALA A 128 8.23 -6.19 8.70
C ALA A 128 7.08 -7.08 8.20
N LEU A 129 6.81 -7.08 6.89
CA LEU A 129 5.81 -7.95 6.29
C LEU A 129 6.18 -9.43 6.37
N ILE A 130 7.45 -9.78 6.11
CA ILE A 130 7.94 -11.16 6.24
C ILE A 130 7.75 -11.65 7.67
N TYR A 131 8.09 -10.83 8.66
CA TYR A 131 7.84 -11.17 10.07
C TYR A 131 6.36 -11.48 10.30
N LEU A 132 5.43 -10.61 9.88
CA LEU A 132 3.98 -10.82 10.05
C LEU A 132 3.49 -12.08 9.32
N ALA A 133 3.98 -12.35 8.10
CA ALA A 133 3.63 -13.53 7.34
C ALA A 133 4.11 -14.82 8.03
N VAL A 134 5.34 -14.85 8.53
CA VAL A 134 5.87 -15.97 9.30
C VAL A 134 5.07 -16.19 10.57
N ARG A 135 4.74 -15.11 11.30
CA ARG A 135 3.90 -15.19 12.49
C ARG A 135 2.51 -15.77 12.18
N ALA A 136 1.90 -15.34 11.07
CA ALA A 136 0.60 -15.86 10.63
C ALA A 136 0.66 -17.38 10.31
N VAL A 137 1.72 -17.82 9.61
CA VAL A 137 1.95 -19.25 9.34
C VAL A 137 2.14 -20.03 10.64
N VAL A 138 2.99 -19.55 11.55
CA VAL A 138 3.23 -20.23 12.83
C VAL A 138 1.94 -20.32 13.66
N ALA A 139 1.17 -19.25 13.72
CA ALA A 139 -0.07 -19.20 14.49
C ALA A 139 -1.17 -20.11 13.93
N THR A 140 -1.14 -20.42 12.63
CA THR A 140 -2.17 -21.26 11.99
C THR A 140 -1.73 -22.71 11.80
N VAL A 141 -0.57 -22.94 11.17
CA VAL A 141 -0.10 -24.27 10.79
C VAL A 141 0.35 -25.09 12.01
N PHE A 142 0.93 -24.40 13.01
CA PHE A 142 1.40 -25.04 14.24
C PHE A 142 0.48 -24.74 15.44
N HIS A 143 -0.77 -24.39 15.17
CA HIS A 143 -1.77 -24.20 16.21
C HIS A 143 -2.08 -25.51 16.91
N ASP A 144 -1.95 -25.52 18.24
CA ASP A 144 -2.37 -26.66 19.05
C ASP A 144 -3.86 -26.48 19.44
N PRO A 145 -4.77 -27.30 18.89
CA PRO A 145 -6.20 -27.16 19.17
C PRO A 145 -6.59 -27.52 20.60
N THR A 146 -5.66 -28.08 21.39
CA THR A 146 -5.90 -28.46 22.80
C THR A 146 -5.67 -27.29 23.76
N VAL A 147 -4.99 -26.22 23.32
CA VAL A 147 -4.78 -25.00 24.10
C VAL A 147 -5.90 -24.01 23.77
N LEU A 148 -6.96 -24.04 24.57
CA LEU A 148 -8.03 -23.04 24.52
C LEU A 148 -7.43 -21.67 24.89
N VAL A 149 -7.53 -20.71 23.98
CA VAL A 149 -7.16 -19.31 24.17
C VAL A 149 -8.27 -18.58 24.91
#